data_c370e384c3adabf9ee99542f8cdde99a
#
_entry.id   c370e384c3adabf9ee99542f8cdde99a
#
_cell.length_a   1.000
_cell.length_b   1.000
_cell.length_c   1.000
_cell.angle_alpha   90.00
_cell.angle_beta   90.00
_cell.angle_gamma   90.00
#
_symmetry.space_group_name_H-M   'P 1'
#
loop_
_entity.id
_entity.type
_entity.pdbx_description
1 polymer ?
#
loop_
_entity_poly.entity_id
_entity_poly.type
_entity_poly.pdbx_seq_one_letter_code
_entity_poly.pdbx_strand_id
1 'polypeptide(L)'
;VIQWLQSWDVAAFRFINQGLAHPWLDQVMPWLSGNPLFYPLLVLLAIWLVWKGGSRGLVCVAMLVLIVALGDGLVCRTLKEALGRERPFLVLPDVRCLVGKGGSGSFPSSHAANWFAGAMVAFLYFRKSAWLTLPLGALVALSRVYNGVHYPSDVLGGAVLGAGYAAAGVWTLDALWRWAGARWFPLWWRKLPSLANPPARLAEEESEEPVFAPRSGAWGAPVPQTSVDAHWLRLGFLLIAALLAARWCYLASDTIQLSEDEAYQWVWSKHLALSYYSKPPLIAYTQFLGTSLWGDREFGVRFFAPLITALLSGLMLRFFAREVNARAGVFLLLIMTATPMIAAGSVLMTVDPLSVLFWTAAMLAGWRAVGETGTSRDWAWVG
;
A
#
# COMPACT_ATOMS: atom_id res chain seq x y z
N VAL A 1 0.77 -40.96 -9.89
CA VAL A 1 1.78 -40.06 -9.28
C VAL A 1 1.11 -39.09 -8.28
N ILE A 2 0.02 -38.42 -8.64
CA ILE A 2 -0.65 -37.44 -7.76
C ILE A 2 -1.24 -38.13 -6.50
N GLN A 3 -1.92 -39.27 -6.64
CA GLN A 3 -2.48 -40.00 -5.51
C GLN A 3 -1.42 -40.53 -4.54
N TRP A 4 -0.28 -40.96 -5.06
CA TRP A 4 0.85 -41.40 -4.23
C TRP A 4 1.47 -40.26 -3.44
N LEU A 5 1.68 -39.09 -4.05
CA LEU A 5 2.15 -37.90 -3.34
C LEU A 5 1.17 -37.47 -2.25
N GLN A 6 -0.13 -37.51 -2.53
CA GLN A 6 -1.16 -37.17 -1.55
C GLN A 6 -1.20 -38.12 -0.37
N SER A 7 -0.96 -39.45 -0.58
CA SER A 7 -0.91 -40.40 0.51
C SER A 7 0.27 -40.16 1.46
N TRP A 8 1.44 -39.79 0.93
CA TRP A 8 2.60 -39.41 1.74
C TRP A 8 2.34 -38.09 2.51
N ASP A 9 1.71 -37.13 1.88
CA ASP A 9 1.38 -35.84 2.52
C ASP A 9 0.41 -36.06 3.69
N VAL A 10 -0.62 -36.89 3.51
CA VAL A 10 -1.57 -37.26 4.57
C VAL A 10 -0.89 -38.07 5.68
N ALA A 11 -0.01 -39.03 5.35
CA ALA A 11 0.70 -39.80 6.33
C ALA A 11 1.62 -38.92 7.20
N ALA A 12 2.40 -38.06 6.57
CA ALA A 12 3.26 -37.12 7.28
C ALA A 12 2.42 -36.09 8.11
N PHE A 13 1.29 -35.65 7.59
CA PHE A 13 0.35 -34.82 8.35
C PHE A 13 -0.14 -35.50 9.61
N ARG A 14 -0.62 -36.76 9.51
CA ARG A 14 -1.09 -37.55 10.67
C ARG A 14 -0.01 -37.78 11.69
N PHE A 15 1.21 -38.12 11.24
CA PHE A 15 2.36 -38.28 12.13
C PHE A 15 2.60 -36.97 12.94
N ILE A 16 2.58 -35.82 12.31
CA ILE A 16 2.84 -34.52 12.98
C ILE A 16 1.65 -34.11 13.87
N ASN A 17 0.41 -34.19 13.34
CA ASN A 17 -0.79 -33.70 14.04
C ASN A 17 -1.23 -34.64 15.18
N GLN A 18 -1.12 -35.97 14.99
CA GLN A 18 -1.59 -36.98 15.94
C GLN A 18 -0.43 -37.68 16.65
N GLY A 19 0.59 -38.14 15.90
CA GLY A 19 1.70 -38.91 16.43
C GLY A 19 2.61 -38.13 17.38
N LEU A 20 2.78 -36.80 17.14
CA LEU A 20 3.55 -35.93 18.03
C LEU A 20 2.66 -35.18 19.06
N ALA A 21 1.39 -35.58 19.22
CA ALA A 21 0.46 -34.96 20.16
C ALA A 21 1.00 -35.02 21.60
N HIS A 22 1.15 -33.83 22.22
CA HIS A 22 1.64 -33.71 23.58
C HIS A 22 1.04 -32.43 24.24
N PRO A 23 0.58 -32.48 25.51
CA PRO A 23 -0.07 -31.35 26.18
C PRO A 23 0.72 -30.06 26.16
N TRP A 24 2.05 -30.13 26.26
CA TRP A 24 2.92 -28.95 26.16
C TRP A 24 2.94 -28.39 24.75
N LEU A 25 3.04 -29.22 23.71
CA LEU A 25 3.00 -28.79 22.32
C LEU A 25 1.63 -28.21 21.94
N ASP A 26 0.55 -28.73 22.52
CA ASP A 26 -0.82 -28.22 22.33
C ASP A 26 -1.00 -26.78 22.81
N GLN A 27 -0.16 -26.32 23.73
CA GLN A 27 -0.12 -24.91 24.17
C GLN A 27 0.83 -24.07 23.35
N VAL A 28 2.02 -24.59 23.03
CA VAL A 28 3.09 -23.84 22.36
C VAL A 28 2.81 -23.65 20.87
N MET A 29 2.32 -24.66 20.16
CA MET A 29 2.13 -24.60 18.71
C MET A 29 1.03 -23.63 18.26
N PRO A 30 -0.13 -23.53 18.93
CA PRO A 30 -1.08 -22.46 18.65
C PRO A 30 -0.49 -21.08 18.91
N TRP A 31 0.30 -20.93 19.98
CA TRP A 31 0.95 -19.66 20.32
C TRP A 31 1.95 -19.23 19.22
N LEU A 32 2.76 -20.14 18.69
CA LEU A 32 3.66 -19.87 17.55
C LEU A 32 2.90 -19.53 16.26
N SER A 33 1.69 -20.03 16.12
CA SER A 33 0.91 -19.93 14.88
C SER A 33 0.26 -18.58 14.65
N GLY A 34 0.04 -17.75 15.69
CA GLY A 34 -0.72 -16.51 15.51
C GLY A 34 -0.87 -15.68 16.80
N ASN A 35 0.19 -15.58 17.60
CA ASN A 35 0.11 -14.77 18.82
C ASN A 35 0.15 -13.26 18.47
N PRO A 36 -0.80 -12.45 18.96
CA PRO A 36 -0.79 -10.99 18.80
C PRO A 36 0.48 -10.30 19.30
N LEU A 37 1.24 -10.91 20.22
CA LEU A 37 2.51 -10.37 20.73
C LEU A 37 3.63 -10.33 19.66
N PHE A 38 3.49 -11.07 18.57
CA PHE A 38 4.45 -10.95 17.46
C PHE A 38 4.42 -9.57 16.81
N TYR A 39 3.28 -8.90 16.72
CA TYR A 39 3.18 -7.58 16.08
C TYR A 39 4.04 -6.52 16.79
N PRO A 40 3.91 -6.27 18.11
CA PRO A 40 4.78 -5.31 18.78
C PRO A 40 6.25 -5.73 18.76
N LEU A 41 6.57 -7.02 18.83
CA LEU A 41 7.93 -7.51 18.74
C LEU A 41 8.55 -7.22 17.37
N LEU A 42 7.81 -7.44 16.28
CA LEU A 42 8.26 -7.13 14.92
C LEU A 42 8.45 -5.63 14.71
N VAL A 43 7.58 -4.79 15.31
CA VAL A 43 7.74 -3.32 15.27
C VAL A 43 9.01 -2.90 16.02
N LEU A 44 9.26 -3.43 17.21
CA LEU A 44 10.48 -3.15 17.97
C LEU A 44 11.73 -3.61 17.22
N LEU A 45 11.68 -4.79 16.59
CA LEU A 45 12.78 -5.28 15.77
C LEU A 45 13.01 -4.38 14.55
N ALA A 46 11.96 -3.91 13.89
CA ALA A 46 12.05 -2.97 12.78
C ALA A 46 12.71 -1.65 13.21
N ILE A 47 12.29 -1.08 14.34
CA ILE A 47 12.90 0.13 14.92
C ILE A 47 14.37 -0.12 15.21
N TRP A 48 14.71 -1.25 15.83
CA TRP A 48 16.10 -1.62 16.14
C TRP A 48 16.95 -1.79 14.89
N LEU A 49 16.40 -2.45 13.84
CA LEU A 49 17.09 -2.60 12.55
C LEU A 49 17.37 -1.26 11.88
N VAL A 50 16.41 -0.33 11.90
CA VAL A 50 16.61 1.03 11.36
C VAL A 50 17.68 1.76 12.18
N TRP A 51 17.59 1.72 13.51
CA TRP A 51 18.53 2.42 14.38
C TRP A 51 19.97 1.89 14.26
N LYS A 52 20.16 0.58 14.31
CA LYS A 52 21.51 -0.05 14.26
C LYS A 52 22.01 -0.28 12.85
N GLY A 53 21.13 -0.56 11.90
CA GLY A 53 21.48 -0.86 10.52
C GLY A 53 21.58 0.36 9.60
N GLY A 54 21.22 1.56 10.08
CA GLY A 54 21.24 2.78 9.28
C GLY A 54 20.41 2.65 7.99
N SER A 55 20.92 3.15 6.88
CA SER A 55 20.26 3.06 5.59
C SER A 55 19.99 1.63 5.12
N ARG A 56 20.91 0.70 5.40
CA ARG A 56 20.70 -0.74 5.10
C ARG A 56 19.53 -1.32 5.90
N GLY A 57 19.42 -0.95 7.19
CA GLY A 57 18.31 -1.35 8.04
C GLY A 57 16.97 -0.77 7.57
N LEU A 58 16.97 0.51 7.20
CA LEU A 58 15.78 1.19 6.67
C LEU A 58 15.28 0.55 5.38
N VAL A 59 16.17 0.31 4.41
CA VAL A 59 15.80 -0.35 3.13
C VAL A 59 15.33 -1.78 3.38
N CYS A 60 15.99 -2.53 4.28
CA CYS A 60 15.55 -3.87 4.67
C CYS A 60 14.11 -3.86 5.20
N VAL A 61 13.79 -2.98 6.14
CA VAL A 61 12.42 -2.86 6.71
C VAL A 61 11.41 -2.45 5.63
N ALA A 62 11.74 -1.48 4.78
CA ALA A 62 10.87 -1.08 3.68
C ALA A 62 10.57 -2.25 2.72
N MET A 63 11.61 -3.04 2.37
CA MET A 63 11.45 -4.24 1.54
C MET A 63 10.65 -5.34 2.24
N LEU A 64 10.85 -5.55 3.54
CA LEU A 64 10.06 -6.51 4.33
C LEU A 64 8.56 -6.17 4.24
N VAL A 65 8.20 -4.93 4.54
CA VAL A 65 6.80 -4.49 4.51
C VAL A 65 6.21 -4.63 3.11
N LEU A 66 6.90 -4.13 2.08
CA LEU A 66 6.41 -4.13 0.71
C LEU A 66 6.25 -5.56 0.15
N ILE A 67 7.28 -6.40 0.32
CA ILE A 67 7.31 -7.74 -0.28
C ILE A 67 6.34 -8.68 0.43
N VAL A 68 6.23 -8.61 1.76
CA VAL A 68 5.27 -9.46 2.49
C VAL A 68 3.83 -9.04 2.16
N ALA A 69 3.53 -7.75 2.12
CA ALA A 69 2.19 -7.27 1.78
C ALA A 69 1.78 -7.65 0.35
N LEU A 70 2.66 -7.44 -0.64
CA LEU A 70 2.39 -7.80 -2.03
C LEU A 70 2.38 -9.33 -2.24
N GLY A 71 3.29 -10.05 -1.59
CA GLY A 71 3.41 -11.50 -1.75
C GLY A 71 2.19 -12.26 -1.25
N ASP A 72 1.65 -11.88 -0.08
CA ASP A 72 0.43 -12.52 0.44
C ASP A 72 -0.79 -12.16 -0.42
N GLY A 73 -0.98 -10.88 -0.73
CA GLY A 73 -2.13 -10.39 -1.49
C GLY A 73 -2.16 -10.86 -2.96
N LEU A 74 -1.02 -10.83 -3.65
CA LEU A 74 -0.96 -11.15 -5.08
C LEU A 74 -0.63 -12.62 -5.34
N VAL A 75 0.38 -13.19 -4.67
CA VAL A 75 0.85 -14.54 -4.98
C VAL A 75 0.05 -15.60 -4.22
N CYS A 76 0.01 -15.49 -2.89
CA CYS A 76 -0.63 -16.53 -2.08
C CYS A 76 -2.14 -16.57 -2.29
N ARG A 77 -2.80 -15.43 -2.35
CA ARG A 77 -4.25 -15.34 -2.55
C ARG A 77 -4.65 -15.89 -3.93
N THR A 78 -3.99 -15.45 -4.99
CA THR A 78 -4.29 -15.91 -6.36
C THR A 78 -4.10 -17.41 -6.50
N LEU A 79 -3.01 -17.98 -5.92
CA LEU A 79 -2.78 -19.42 -5.95
C LEU A 79 -3.81 -20.20 -5.14
N LYS A 80 -4.27 -19.68 -3.98
CA LYS A 80 -5.32 -20.32 -3.18
C LYS A 80 -6.64 -20.40 -3.93
N GLU A 81 -7.01 -19.30 -4.61
CA GLU A 81 -8.22 -19.23 -5.40
C GLU A 81 -8.16 -20.13 -6.66
N ALA A 82 -7.00 -20.15 -7.33
CA ALA A 82 -6.80 -20.95 -8.54
C ALA A 82 -6.74 -22.46 -8.28
N LEU A 83 -6.13 -22.89 -7.16
CA LEU A 83 -5.93 -24.32 -6.87
C LEU A 83 -7.05 -24.92 -6.01
N GLY A 84 -7.75 -24.09 -5.21
CA GLY A 84 -8.91 -24.51 -4.43
C GLY A 84 -8.70 -25.71 -3.50
N ARG A 85 -7.44 -25.99 -3.07
CA ARG A 85 -7.14 -27.15 -2.25
C ARG A 85 -7.83 -27.07 -0.90
N GLU A 86 -8.59 -28.11 -0.54
CA GLU A 86 -9.27 -28.20 0.74
C GLU A 86 -8.30 -28.44 1.90
N ARG A 87 -8.62 -27.91 3.07
CA ARG A 87 -7.79 -28.03 4.27
C ARG A 87 -7.96 -29.40 4.94
N PRO A 88 -6.92 -29.90 5.69
CA PRO A 88 -6.99 -31.21 6.36
C PRO A 88 -8.24 -31.38 7.22
N PHE A 89 -8.63 -30.37 8.01
CA PHE A 89 -9.79 -30.44 8.91
C PHE A 89 -11.15 -30.47 8.20
N LEU A 90 -11.21 -30.24 6.88
CA LEU A 90 -12.44 -30.36 6.09
C LEU A 90 -12.59 -31.76 5.47
N VAL A 91 -11.47 -32.44 5.20
CA VAL A 91 -11.43 -33.69 4.42
C VAL A 91 -11.18 -34.89 5.29
N LEU A 92 -10.35 -34.74 6.33
CA LEU A 92 -9.92 -35.87 7.17
C LEU A 92 -10.75 -35.89 8.47
N PRO A 93 -11.32 -37.06 8.85
CA PRO A 93 -12.24 -37.16 9.99
C PRO A 93 -11.58 -36.95 11.37
N ASP A 94 -10.29 -37.33 11.50
CA ASP A 94 -9.60 -37.42 12.80
C ASP A 94 -8.62 -36.27 13.06
N VAL A 95 -8.84 -35.09 12.49
CA VAL A 95 -7.92 -33.96 12.60
C VAL A 95 -8.09 -33.21 13.94
N ARG A 96 -6.97 -33.09 14.64
CA ARG A 96 -6.88 -32.21 15.82
C ARG A 96 -6.67 -30.77 15.36
N CYS A 97 -7.74 -29.98 15.31
CA CYS A 97 -7.69 -28.57 14.92
C CYS A 97 -7.60 -27.69 16.18
N LEU A 98 -6.41 -27.16 16.47
CA LEU A 98 -6.11 -26.42 17.71
C LEU A 98 -6.24 -24.91 17.55
N VAL A 99 -6.47 -24.42 16.34
CA VAL A 99 -6.62 -22.98 16.03
C VAL A 99 -7.87 -22.73 15.20
N GLY A 100 -8.25 -21.45 15.02
CA GLY A 100 -9.43 -21.08 14.27
C GLY A 100 -9.44 -21.64 12.84
N LYS A 101 -10.60 -22.13 12.40
CA LYS A 101 -10.84 -22.70 11.07
C LYS A 101 -10.92 -21.56 10.03
N GLY A 102 -9.88 -21.41 9.23
CA GLY A 102 -9.88 -20.41 8.13
C GLY A 102 -10.71 -20.84 6.93
N GLY A 103 -11.40 -19.92 6.28
CA GLY A 103 -12.25 -20.17 5.12
C GLY A 103 -11.55 -20.19 3.75
N SER A 104 -10.25 -19.88 3.67
CA SER A 104 -9.49 -19.87 2.40
C SER A 104 -8.84 -21.22 2.09
N GLY A 105 -8.46 -21.44 0.81
CA GLY A 105 -7.76 -22.66 0.37
C GLY A 105 -6.52 -23.02 1.21
N SER A 106 -6.13 -24.29 1.17
CA SER A 106 -5.00 -24.83 1.96
C SER A 106 -3.65 -24.47 1.37
N PHE A 107 -3.48 -24.59 0.06
CA PHE A 107 -2.20 -24.36 -0.63
C PHE A 107 -2.16 -22.98 -1.32
N PRO A 108 -1.06 -22.25 -1.22
CA PRO A 108 0.06 -22.42 -0.29
C PRO A 108 -0.26 -21.89 1.12
N SER A 109 0.53 -22.28 2.13
CA SER A 109 0.40 -21.71 3.46
C SER A 109 0.95 -20.28 3.50
N SER A 110 0.06 -19.26 3.66
CA SER A 110 0.45 -17.84 3.78
C SER A 110 1.40 -17.59 4.97
N HIS A 111 1.22 -18.27 6.10
CA HIS A 111 2.13 -18.14 7.24
C HIS A 111 3.55 -18.59 6.88
N ALA A 112 3.70 -19.76 6.26
CA ALA A 112 5.01 -20.24 5.81
C ALA A 112 5.59 -19.27 4.76
N ALA A 113 4.80 -18.85 3.77
CA ALA A 113 5.26 -17.93 2.74
C ALA A 113 5.77 -16.61 3.34
N ASN A 114 5.01 -15.99 4.23
CA ASN A 114 5.37 -14.70 4.83
C ASN A 114 6.62 -14.79 5.72
N TRP A 115 6.75 -15.85 6.53
CA TRP A 115 7.93 -16.06 7.35
C TRP A 115 9.19 -16.33 6.53
N PHE A 116 9.10 -17.16 5.50
CA PHE A 116 10.26 -17.45 4.62
C PHE A 116 10.57 -16.28 3.67
N ALA A 117 9.57 -15.50 3.26
CA ALA A 117 9.81 -14.24 2.56
C ALA A 117 10.56 -13.25 3.46
N GLY A 118 10.12 -13.07 4.70
CA GLY A 118 10.81 -12.25 5.68
C GLY A 118 12.23 -12.72 5.97
N ALA A 119 12.42 -14.04 6.13
CA ALA A 119 13.73 -14.64 6.33
C ALA A 119 14.66 -14.41 5.12
N MET A 120 14.14 -14.53 3.89
CA MET A 120 14.91 -14.27 2.67
C MET A 120 15.31 -12.81 2.54
N VAL A 121 14.39 -11.88 2.75
CA VAL A 121 14.72 -10.43 2.75
C VAL A 121 15.79 -10.16 3.82
N ALA A 122 15.57 -10.57 5.07
CA ALA A 122 16.54 -10.38 6.14
C ALA A 122 17.92 -10.97 5.79
N PHE A 123 17.97 -12.15 5.18
CA PHE A 123 19.20 -12.81 4.72
C PHE A 123 19.90 -12.02 3.62
N LEU A 124 19.20 -11.44 2.67
CA LEU A 124 19.80 -10.66 1.58
C LEU A 124 20.53 -9.42 2.13
N TYR A 125 19.98 -8.77 3.15
CA TYR A 125 20.60 -7.60 3.77
C TYR A 125 21.60 -7.94 4.89
N PHE A 126 21.31 -8.98 5.68
CA PHE A 126 22.08 -9.39 6.86
C PHE A 126 22.27 -10.91 6.86
N ARG A 127 23.31 -11.41 6.20
CA ARG A 127 23.56 -12.84 6.01
C ARG A 127 23.45 -13.68 7.31
N LYS A 128 23.90 -13.14 8.43
CA LYS A 128 23.84 -13.83 9.73
C LYS A 128 22.42 -13.99 10.27
N SER A 129 21.44 -13.24 9.76
CA SER A 129 20.03 -13.35 10.20
C SER A 129 19.47 -14.75 9.93
N ALA A 130 19.98 -15.47 8.92
CA ALA A 130 19.52 -16.81 8.56
C ALA A 130 19.55 -17.79 9.74
N TRP A 131 20.55 -17.68 10.63
CA TRP A 131 20.67 -18.56 11.81
C TRP A 131 19.49 -18.41 12.79
N LEU A 132 18.80 -17.29 12.78
CA LEU A 132 17.63 -17.06 13.62
C LEU A 132 16.32 -17.17 12.80
N THR A 133 16.28 -16.54 11.64
CA THR A 133 15.02 -16.39 10.88
C THR A 133 14.57 -17.67 10.20
N LEU A 134 15.49 -18.52 9.71
CA LEU A 134 15.12 -19.78 9.09
C LEU A 134 14.57 -20.81 10.09
N PRO A 135 15.22 -21.07 11.26
CA PRO A 135 14.63 -21.94 12.28
C PRO A 135 13.28 -21.45 12.79
N LEU A 136 13.13 -20.14 13.00
CA LEU A 136 11.86 -19.54 13.44
C LEU A 136 10.77 -19.74 12.37
N GLY A 137 11.07 -19.48 11.09
CA GLY A 137 10.16 -19.74 9.98
C GLY A 137 9.77 -21.24 9.89
N ALA A 138 10.72 -22.14 10.10
CA ALA A 138 10.47 -23.59 10.11
C ALA A 138 9.56 -23.99 11.29
N LEU A 139 9.77 -23.41 12.47
CA LEU A 139 8.91 -23.66 13.64
C LEU A 139 7.48 -23.17 13.40
N VAL A 140 7.32 -21.97 12.83
CA VAL A 140 5.98 -21.46 12.45
C VAL A 140 5.34 -22.36 11.38
N ALA A 141 6.08 -22.79 10.36
CA ALA A 141 5.59 -23.70 9.34
C ALA A 141 5.14 -25.04 9.95
N LEU A 142 5.95 -25.63 10.83
CA LEU A 142 5.62 -26.85 11.56
C LEU A 142 4.36 -26.67 12.44
N SER A 143 4.22 -25.53 13.10
CA SER A 143 3.05 -25.25 13.92
C SER A 143 1.74 -25.27 13.12
N ARG A 144 1.77 -24.88 11.83
CA ARG A 144 0.57 -24.93 10.97
C ARG A 144 0.10 -26.34 10.67
N VAL A 145 1.06 -27.27 10.49
CA VAL A 145 0.77 -28.69 10.28
C VAL A 145 0.29 -29.32 11.59
N TYR A 146 1.00 -29.06 12.69
CA TYR A 146 0.65 -29.57 14.02
C TYR A 146 -0.76 -29.13 14.44
N ASN A 147 -1.11 -27.88 14.21
CA ASN A 147 -2.42 -27.30 14.51
C ASN A 147 -3.56 -27.78 13.58
N GLY A 148 -3.27 -28.65 12.61
CA GLY A 148 -4.28 -29.30 11.77
C GLY A 148 -4.83 -28.45 10.62
N VAL A 149 -4.21 -27.31 10.28
CA VAL A 149 -4.77 -26.36 9.29
C VAL A 149 -4.11 -26.41 7.91
N HIS A 150 -2.96 -27.06 7.78
CA HIS A 150 -2.22 -27.24 6.53
C HIS A 150 -1.55 -28.60 6.42
N TYR A 151 -1.41 -29.10 5.20
CA TYR A 151 -0.57 -30.26 4.92
C TYR A 151 0.92 -29.88 4.91
N PRO A 152 1.86 -30.86 5.11
CA PRO A 152 3.29 -30.60 4.96
C PRO A 152 3.68 -29.97 3.61
N SER A 153 3.08 -30.41 2.51
CA SER A 153 3.33 -29.84 1.18
C SER A 153 2.87 -28.39 1.06
N ASP A 154 1.80 -27.96 1.78
CA ASP A 154 1.33 -26.58 1.77
C ASP A 154 2.36 -25.63 2.39
N VAL A 155 3.00 -26.05 3.49
CA VAL A 155 4.01 -25.23 4.18
C VAL A 155 5.34 -25.27 3.45
N LEU A 156 5.73 -26.38 2.85
CA LEU A 156 6.93 -26.47 2.00
C LEU A 156 6.76 -25.61 0.73
N GLY A 157 5.62 -25.72 0.05
CA GLY A 157 5.29 -24.90 -1.10
C GLY A 157 5.24 -23.42 -0.73
N GLY A 158 4.65 -23.07 0.42
CA GLY A 158 4.64 -21.72 0.95
C GLY A 158 6.05 -21.18 1.21
N ALA A 159 6.92 -21.98 1.84
CA ALA A 159 8.30 -21.61 2.13
C ALA A 159 9.12 -21.32 0.85
N VAL A 160 9.03 -22.21 -0.14
CA VAL A 160 9.72 -22.03 -1.44
C VAL A 160 9.19 -20.81 -2.19
N LEU A 161 7.88 -20.66 -2.28
CA LEU A 161 7.24 -19.52 -2.92
C LEU A 161 7.61 -18.21 -2.20
N GLY A 162 7.55 -18.20 -0.86
CA GLY A 162 7.88 -17.04 -0.06
C GLY A 162 9.31 -16.56 -0.27
N ALA A 163 10.27 -17.47 -0.17
CA ALA A 163 11.67 -17.16 -0.44
C ALA A 163 11.90 -16.74 -1.90
N GLY A 164 11.23 -17.40 -2.86
CA GLY A 164 11.35 -17.13 -4.29
C GLY A 164 10.85 -15.74 -4.67
N TYR A 165 9.60 -15.41 -4.30
CA TYR A 165 9.07 -14.07 -4.65
C TYR A 165 9.77 -12.95 -3.89
N ALA A 166 10.30 -13.24 -2.67
CA ALA A 166 11.05 -12.24 -1.92
C ALA A 166 12.39 -11.92 -2.61
N ALA A 167 13.15 -12.93 -3.02
CA ALA A 167 14.38 -12.73 -3.77
C ALA A 167 14.11 -12.03 -5.11
N ALA A 168 13.13 -12.51 -5.88
CA ALA A 168 12.74 -11.89 -7.15
C ALA A 168 12.29 -10.44 -6.96
N GLY A 169 11.49 -10.16 -5.92
CA GLY A 169 11.01 -8.81 -5.60
C GLY A 169 12.15 -7.84 -5.27
N VAL A 170 13.09 -8.24 -4.40
CA VAL A 170 14.26 -7.39 -4.09
C VAL A 170 15.07 -7.07 -5.34
N TRP A 171 15.36 -8.07 -6.19
CA TRP A 171 16.16 -7.85 -7.40
C TRP A 171 15.41 -7.05 -8.46
N THR A 172 14.13 -7.28 -8.65
CA THR A 172 13.30 -6.52 -9.57
C THR A 172 13.20 -5.05 -9.15
N LEU A 173 12.93 -4.79 -7.86
CA LEU A 173 12.86 -3.43 -7.34
C LEU A 173 14.22 -2.73 -7.40
N ASP A 174 15.32 -3.44 -7.16
CA ASP A 174 16.67 -2.89 -7.33
C ASP A 174 16.97 -2.54 -8.79
N ALA A 175 16.61 -3.41 -9.74
CA ALA A 175 16.79 -3.16 -11.17
C ALA A 175 15.94 -1.97 -11.63
N LEU A 176 14.68 -1.90 -11.22
CA LEU A 176 13.78 -0.77 -11.49
C LEU A 176 14.32 0.53 -10.89
N TRP A 177 14.81 0.49 -9.66
CA TRP A 177 15.41 1.66 -9.01
C TRP A 177 16.67 2.12 -9.73
N ARG A 178 17.58 1.22 -10.11
CA ARG A 178 18.79 1.58 -10.87
C ARG A 178 18.44 2.25 -12.19
N TRP A 179 17.42 1.76 -12.89
CA TRP A 179 16.95 2.34 -14.15
C TRP A 179 16.21 3.67 -13.93
N ALA A 180 15.19 3.71 -13.08
CA ALA A 180 14.36 4.88 -12.85
C ALA A 180 15.09 5.95 -12.01
N GLY A 181 15.83 5.52 -11.00
CA GLY A 181 16.57 6.40 -10.08
C GLY A 181 17.64 7.19 -10.82
N ALA A 182 18.45 6.54 -11.63
CA ALA A 182 19.47 7.21 -12.44
C ALA A 182 18.85 8.23 -13.42
N ARG A 183 17.67 7.93 -13.98
CA ARG A 183 17.02 8.77 -15.01
C ARG A 183 16.17 9.91 -14.41
N TRP A 184 15.40 9.62 -13.35
CA TRP A 184 14.40 10.54 -12.83
C TRP A 184 14.77 11.17 -11.49
N PHE A 185 15.63 10.48 -10.72
CA PHE A 185 16.03 10.90 -9.36
C PHE A 185 17.54 10.84 -9.17
N PRO A 186 18.37 11.47 -10.06
CA PRO A 186 19.83 11.31 -10.05
C PRO A 186 20.49 11.71 -8.73
N LEU A 187 19.96 12.71 -8.00
CA LEU A 187 20.51 13.10 -6.69
C LEU A 187 20.32 12.01 -5.64
N TRP A 188 19.12 11.44 -5.56
CA TRP A 188 18.84 10.36 -4.62
C TRP A 188 19.52 9.05 -5.03
N TRP A 189 19.60 8.79 -6.34
CA TRP A 189 20.31 7.62 -6.85
C TRP A 189 21.80 7.66 -6.50
N ARG A 190 22.46 8.82 -6.57
CA ARG A 190 23.86 8.96 -6.13
C ARG A 190 24.06 8.60 -4.65
N LYS A 191 23.10 8.95 -3.78
CA LYS A 191 23.13 8.60 -2.35
C LYS A 191 22.80 7.14 -2.08
N LEU A 192 21.90 6.56 -2.89
CA LEU A 192 21.40 5.19 -2.77
C LEU A 192 21.41 4.50 -4.14
N PRO A 193 22.59 4.10 -4.66
CA PRO A 193 22.69 3.57 -6.03
C PRO A 193 22.09 2.18 -6.21
N SER A 194 21.90 1.42 -5.11
CA SER A 194 21.29 0.10 -5.13
C SER A 194 20.41 -0.11 -3.89
N LEU A 195 19.22 -0.67 -4.12
CA LEU A 195 18.34 -1.10 -3.04
C LEU A 195 18.77 -2.45 -2.46
N ALA A 196 19.35 -3.34 -3.28
CA ALA A 196 19.85 -4.64 -2.81
C ALA A 196 21.15 -4.52 -1.99
N ASN A 197 21.98 -3.54 -2.30
CA ASN A 197 23.24 -3.26 -1.60
C ASN A 197 23.33 -1.77 -1.18
N PRO A 198 22.48 -1.31 -0.27
CA PRO A 198 22.53 0.07 0.19
C PRO A 198 23.80 0.35 0.98
N PRO A 199 24.37 1.56 0.89
CA PRO A 199 25.50 1.96 1.70
C PRO A 199 25.15 1.91 3.19
N ALA A 200 26.13 1.75 4.07
CA ALA A 200 25.87 1.67 5.51
C ALA A 200 25.31 2.99 6.08
N ARG A 201 25.73 4.12 5.52
CA ARG A 201 25.19 5.45 5.81
C ARG A 201 24.98 6.20 4.51
N LEU A 202 23.88 6.94 4.42
CA LEU A 202 23.67 7.88 3.33
C LEU A 202 24.65 9.05 3.49
N ALA A 203 25.14 9.59 2.38
CA ALA A 203 25.97 10.81 2.43
C ALA A 203 25.13 11.94 3.01
N GLU A 204 25.68 12.61 4.05
CA GLU A 204 25.05 13.78 4.67
C GLU A 204 24.98 14.92 3.64
N GLU A 205 23.83 15.62 3.58
CA GLU A 205 23.72 16.87 2.83
C GLU A 205 24.32 18.01 3.68
N GLU A 206 25.21 18.78 3.07
CA GLU A 206 25.70 20.05 3.63
C GLU A 206 24.58 21.11 3.64
N SER A 207 23.65 21.13 4.48
CA SER A 207 22.47 21.99 4.61
C SER A 207 21.15 21.35 4.18
N GLU A 208 20.48 20.65 5.09
CA GLU A 208 19.04 20.40 4.93
C GLU A 208 18.27 21.68 5.25
N GLU A 209 17.68 22.33 4.24
CA GLU A 209 16.66 23.34 4.49
C GLU A 209 15.53 22.72 5.33
N PRO A 210 15.05 23.41 6.39
CA PRO A 210 13.90 22.93 7.17
C PRO A 210 12.71 22.64 6.27
N VAL A 211 12.01 21.52 6.51
CA VAL A 211 10.92 21.06 5.66
C VAL A 211 9.84 22.13 5.44
N PHE A 212 9.58 22.97 6.43
CA PHE A 212 8.54 23.98 6.45
C PHE A 212 9.07 25.43 6.55
N ALA A 213 10.36 25.67 6.33
CA ALA A 213 10.85 27.05 6.33
C ALA A 213 10.25 27.80 5.14
N PRO A 214 9.49 28.88 5.35
CA PRO A 214 9.05 29.71 4.26
C PRO A 214 10.28 30.34 3.59
N ARG A 215 10.30 30.38 2.29
CA ARG A 215 11.37 31.01 1.54
C ARG A 215 11.29 32.54 1.67
N SER A 216 12.41 33.17 1.90
CA SER A 216 12.50 34.62 1.91
C SER A 216 12.31 35.18 0.50
N GLY A 217 11.27 35.94 0.27
CA GLY A 217 10.96 36.62 -1.00
C GLY A 217 9.72 37.48 -0.88
N ALA A 218 9.50 38.38 -1.84
CA ALA A 218 8.27 39.16 -1.93
C ALA A 218 7.05 38.26 -1.99
N TRP A 219 6.01 38.59 -1.29
CA TRP A 219 4.76 37.83 -1.23
C TRP A 219 4.18 37.61 -2.64
N GLY A 220 3.93 36.36 -3.03
CA GLY A 220 3.42 35.97 -4.35
C GLY A 220 4.47 35.93 -5.48
N ALA A 221 5.73 36.26 -5.23
CA ALA A 221 6.78 36.11 -6.23
C ALA A 221 7.19 34.64 -6.38
N PRO A 222 7.31 34.09 -7.62
CA PRO A 222 7.73 32.72 -7.84
C PRO A 222 9.18 32.53 -7.36
N VAL A 223 9.37 31.53 -6.50
CA VAL A 223 10.70 31.18 -5.99
C VAL A 223 11.40 30.24 -6.97
N PRO A 224 12.68 30.44 -7.30
CA PRO A 224 13.44 29.51 -8.12
C PRO A 224 13.44 28.11 -7.51
N GLN A 225 12.95 27.12 -8.26
CA GLN A 225 12.94 25.73 -7.81
C GLN A 225 14.36 25.16 -7.87
N THR A 226 14.77 24.53 -6.77
CA THR A 226 16.05 23.81 -6.73
C THR A 226 15.95 22.46 -7.47
N SER A 227 17.08 21.86 -7.79
CA SER A 227 17.10 20.50 -8.36
C SER A 227 16.49 19.46 -7.40
N VAL A 228 16.56 19.70 -6.09
CA VAL A 228 15.94 18.87 -5.05
C VAL A 228 14.41 19.00 -5.10
N ASP A 229 13.87 20.20 -5.25
CA ASP A 229 12.44 20.43 -5.42
C ASP A 229 11.88 19.70 -6.65
N ALA A 230 12.64 19.69 -7.76
CA ALA A 230 12.24 18.95 -8.96
C ALA A 230 12.09 17.43 -8.70
N HIS A 231 12.92 16.85 -7.83
CA HIS A 231 12.80 15.43 -7.45
C HIS A 231 11.57 15.19 -6.58
N TRP A 232 11.32 16.06 -5.58
CA TRP A 232 10.14 15.97 -4.74
C TRP A 232 8.85 16.18 -5.53
N LEU A 233 8.83 17.12 -6.48
CA LEU A 233 7.67 17.32 -7.37
C LEU A 233 7.38 16.07 -8.21
N ARG A 234 8.41 15.46 -8.81
CA ARG A 234 8.23 14.22 -9.57
C ARG A 234 7.67 13.11 -8.69
N LEU A 235 8.22 12.93 -7.49
CA LEU A 235 7.71 11.95 -6.53
C LEU A 235 6.24 12.24 -6.17
N GLY A 236 5.88 13.49 -5.91
CA GLY A 236 4.51 13.88 -5.61
C GLY A 236 3.54 13.57 -6.75
N PHE A 237 3.90 13.88 -7.99
CA PHE A 237 3.05 13.53 -9.13
C PHE A 237 2.96 12.02 -9.39
N LEU A 238 4.05 11.26 -9.18
CA LEU A 238 4.00 9.80 -9.24
C LEU A 238 3.10 9.22 -8.15
N LEU A 239 3.16 9.76 -6.95
CA LEU A 239 2.26 9.37 -5.85
C LEU A 239 0.80 9.65 -6.20
N ILE A 240 0.49 10.84 -6.73
CA ILE A 240 -0.87 11.20 -7.17
C ILE A 240 -1.36 10.21 -8.25
N ALA A 241 -0.54 9.91 -9.24
CA ALA A 241 -0.88 8.96 -10.31
C ALA A 241 -1.11 7.54 -9.77
N ALA A 242 -0.25 7.07 -8.85
CA ALA A 242 -0.39 5.77 -8.21
C ALA A 242 -1.67 5.68 -7.36
N LEU A 243 -1.98 6.72 -6.57
CA LEU A 243 -3.20 6.80 -5.78
C LEU A 243 -4.45 6.85 -6.65
N LEU A 244 -4.43 7.60 -7.77
CA LEU A 244 -5.52 7.64 -8.73
C LEU A 244 -5.79 6.24 -9.32
N ALA A 245 -4.74 5.56 -9.78
CA ALA A 245 -4.86 4.20 -10.30
C ALA A 245 -5.38 3.21 -9.24
N ALA A 246 -4.84 3.26 -8.02
CA ALA A 246 -5.27 2.40 -6.92
C ALA A 246 -6.76 2.62 -6.56
N ARG A 247 -7.23 3.87 -6.54
CA ARG A 247 -8.63 4.20 -6.26
C ARG A 247 -9.55 3.71 -7.37
N TRP A 248 -9.17 3.87 -8.64
CA TRP A 248 -9.97 3.32 -9.75
C TRP A 248 -9.99 1.79 -9.74
N CYS A 249 -8.87 1.11 -9.45
CA CYS A 249 -8.86 -0.35 -9.27
C CYS A 249 -9.77 -0.78 -8.11
N TYR A 250 -9.75 -0.04 -7.00
CA TYR A 250 -10.63 -0.31 -5.87
C TYR A 250 -12.11 -0.12 -6.23
N LEU A 251 -12.47 0.97 -6.89
CA LEU A 251 -13.85 1.21 -7.34
C LEU A 251 -14.32 0.18 -8.37
N ALA A 252 -13.42 -0.28 -9.25
CA ALA A 252 -13.73 -1.31 -10.24
C ALA A 252 -13.97 -2.71 -9.65
N SER A 253 -13.64 -2.93 -8.36
CA SER A 253 -13.93 -4.19 -7.66
C SER A 253 -15.39 -4.32 -7.19
N ASP A 254 -16.20 -3.27 -7.35
CA ASP A 254 -17.63 -3.20 -6.97
C ASP A 254 -17.94 -3.69 -5.55
N THR A 255 -16.98 -3.47 -4.60
CA THR A 255 -17.10 -3.96 -3.22
C THR A 255 -17.96 -3.10 -2.32
N ILE A 256 -18.23 -1.85 -2.70
CA ILE A 256 -18.97 -0.87 -1.90
C ILE A 256 -20.16 -0.34 -2.69
N GLN A 257 -21.36 -0.56 -2.17
CA GLN A 257 -22.60 0.00 -2.71
C GLN A 257 -22.65 1.52 -2.58
N LEU A 258 -23.50 2.18 -3.38
CA LEU A 258 -23.72 3.62 -3.28
C LEU A 258 -24.25 4.00 -1.90
N SER A 259 -23.77 5.12 -1.36
CA SER A 259 -24.38 5.76 -0.22
C SER A 259 -25.74 6.37 -0.59
N GLU A 260 -26.58 6.67 0.40
CA GLU A 260 -27.90 7.29 0.19
C GLU A 260 -27.77 8.61 -0.58
N ASP A 261 -26.81 9.45 -0.23
CA ASP A 261 -26.54 10.72 -0.92
C ASP A 261 -26.12 10.52 -2.38
N GLU A 262 -25.25 9.56 -2.67
CA GLU A 262 -24.82 9.25 -4.03
C GLU A 262 -25.97 8.72 -4.87
N ALA A 263 -26.77 7.80 -4.32
CA ALA A 263 -27.93 7.24 -4.99
C ALA A 263 -28.99 8.31 -5.29
N TYR A 264 -29.24 9.23 -4.35
CA TYR A 264 -30.15 10.36 -4.54
C TYR A 264 -29.68 11.29 -5.67
N GLN A 265 -28.40 11.63 -5.68
CA GLN A 265 -27.82 12.49 -6.73
C GLN A 265 -27.74 11.78 -8.07
N TRP A 266 -27.54 10.44 -8.08
CA TRP A 266 -27.58 9.64 -9.29
C TRP A 266 -28.97 9.64 -9.95
N VAL A 267 -30.07 9.64 -9.19
CA VAL A 267 -31.41 9.82 -9.73
C VAL A 267 -31.53 11.17 -10.46
N TRP A 268 -30.95 12.24 -9.95
CA TRP A 268 -30.92 13.52 -10.65
C TRP A 268 -30.14 13.49 -11.96
N SER A 269 -29.09 12.69 -12.04
CA SER A 269 -28.34 12.53 -13.29
C SER A 269 -29.17 11.96 -14.44
N LYS A 270 -30.32 11.32 -14.13
CA LYS A 270 -31.27 10.83 -15.14
C LYS A 270 -32.20 11.91 -15.67
N HIS A 271 -32.30 13.03 -14.97
CA HIS A 271 -33.18 14.16 -15.31
C HIS A 271 -32.40 15.47 -15.16
N LEU A 272 -31.51 15.74 -16.13
CA LEU A 272 -30.63 16.92 -16.07
C LEU A 272 -31.46 18.22 -16.08
N ALA A 273 -31.20 19.08 -15.07
CA ALA A 273 -31.86 20.36 -14.87
C ALA A 273 -30.85 21.42 -14.43
N LEU A 274 -31.16 22.69 -14.65
CA LEU A 274 -30.31 23.81 -14.24
C LEU A 274 -30.27 24.02 -12.72
N SER A 275 -31.22 23.44 -12.00
CA SER A 275 -31.32 23.56 -10.53
C SER A 275 -32.00 22.33 -9.96
N TYR A 276 -31.61 21.94 -8.75
CA TYR A 276 -32.24 20.89 -7.95
C TYR A 276 -32.60 21.43 -6.57
N TYR A 277 -33.55 20.79 -5.91
CA TYR A 277 -34.11 21.26 -4.64
C TYR A 277 -33.08 21.56 -3.55
N SER A 278 -32.07 20.71 -3.37
CA SER A 278 -31.17 20.78 -2.21
C SER A 278 -29.69 20.89 -2.54
N LYS A 279 -29.29 20.72 -3.80
CA LYS A 279 -27.86 20.64 -4.17
C LYS A 279 -27.60 21.33 -5.52
N PRO A 280 -26.34 21.82 -5.74
CA PRO A 280 -25.95 22.40 -7.02
C PRO A 280 -26.03 21.38 -8.18
N PRO A 281 -26.33 21.83 -9.41
CA PRO A 281 -26.57 20.92 -10.54
C PRO A 281 -25.33 20.17 -11.04
N LEU A 282 -24.13 20.68 -10.79
CA LEU A 282 -22.88 20.14 -11.33
C LEU A 282 -22.63 18.69 -10.92
N ILE A 283 -23.08 18.27 -9.73
CA ILE A 283 -22.95 16.88 -9.29
C ILE A 283 -23.73 15.93 -10.20
N ALA A 284 -24.96 16.28 -10.58
CA ALA A 284 -25.79 15.47 -11.47
C ALA A 284 -25.15 15.37 -12.88
N TYR A 285 -24.60 16.45 -13.41
CA TYR A 285 -23.87 16.44 -14.68
C TYR A 285 -22.61 15.58 -14.62
N THR A 286 -21.87 15.64 -13.52
CA THR A 286 -20.66 14.84 -13.35
C THR A 286 -20.98 13.35 -13.27
N GLN A 287 -22.02 12.96 -12.52
CA GLN A 287 -22.45 11.57 -12.44
C GLN A 287 -23.09 11.10 -13.75
N PHE A 288 -23.84 11.95 -14.46
CA PHE A 288 -24.33 11.64 -15.82
C PHE A 288 -23.18 11.32 -16.78
N LEU A 289 -22.13 12.15 -16.78
CA LEU A 289 -20.99 11.94 -17.66
C LEU A 289 -20.26 10.62 -17.31
N GLY A 290 -20.06 10.34 -16.02
CA GLY A 290 -19.43 9.09 -15.57
C GLY A 290 -20.23 7.85 -15.93
N THR A 291 -21.56 7.87 -15.73
CA THR A 291 -22.44 6.74 -16.08
C THR A 291 -22.62 6.59 -17.60
N SER A 292 -22.54 7.69 -18.36
CA SER A 292 -22.55 7.63 -19.83
C SER A 292 -21.28 6.98 -20.40
N LEU A 293 -20.13 7.15 -19.75
CA LEU A 293 -18.85 6.57 -20.17
C LEU A 293 -18.68 5.11 -19.73
N TRP A 294 -19.10 4.78 -18.50
CA TRP A 294 -18.75 3.51 -17.84
C TRP A 294 -19.97 2.65 -17.46
N GLY A 295 -21.15 3.09 -17.86
CA GLY A 295 -22.41 2.40 -17.54
C GLY A 295 -22.98 2.77 -16.18
N ASP A 296 -24.22 2.33 -15.97
CA ASP A 296 -25.06 2.66 -14.81
C ASP A 296 -24.76 1.72 -13.64
N ARG A 297 -23.60 1.91 -13.03
CA ARG A 297 -23.06 1.14 -11.91
C ARG A 297 -22.23 2.03 -11.01
N GLU A 298 -21.86 1.54 -9.83
CA GLU A 298 -21.10 2.26 -8.80
C GLU A 298 -19.83 2.91 -9.34
N PHE A 299 -19.08 2.20 -10.19
CA PHE A 299 -17.90 2.72 -10.84
C PHE A 299 -18.20 3.95 -11.71
N GLY A 300 -19.25 3.89 -12.53
CA GLY A 300 -19.66 5.00 -13.39
C GLY A 300 -20.03 6.25 -12.57
N VAL A 301 -20.81 6.07 -11.49
CA VAL A 301 -21.22 7.16 -10.60
C VAL A 301 -20.00 7.83 -9.94
N ARG A 302 -19.00 7.04 -9.51
CA ARG A 302 -17.83 7.50 -8.74
C ARG A 302 -16.60 7.83 -9.56
N PHE A 303 -16.59 7.59 -10.85
CA PHE A 303 -15.41 7.69 -11.72
C PHE A 303 -14.64 9.01 -11.56
N PHE A 304 -15.36 10.12 -11.41
CA PHE A 304 -14.76 11.44 -11.31
C PHE A 304 -14.24 11.81 -9.90
N ALA A 305 -14.66 11.15 -8.83
CA ALA A 305 -14.22 11.47 -7.48
C ALA A 305 -12.69 11.31 -7.29
N PRO A 306 -12.04 10.20 -7.71
CA PRO A 306 -10.59 10.09 -7.67
C PRO A 306 -9.88 11.10 -8.58
N LEU A 307 -10.45 11.44 -9.72
CA LEU A 307 -9.88 12.41 -10.66
C LEU A 307 -9.90 13.83 -10.07
N ILE A 308 -11.01 14.24 -9.47
CA ILE A 308 -11.15 15.52 -8.77
C ILE A 308 -10.13 15.61 -7.63
N THR A 309 -9.98 14.53 -6.86
CA THR A 309 -9.00 14.47 -5.77
C THR A 309 -7.56 14.53 -6.30
N ALA A 310 -7.27 13.91 -7.43
CA ALA A 310 -5.96 14.02 -8.07
C ALA A 310 -5.65 15.44 -8.54
N LEU A 311 -6.64 16.13 -9.12
CA LEU A 311 -6.51 17.55 -9.50
C LEU A 311 -6.26 18.43 -8.27
N LEU A 312 -7.06 18.28 -7.22
CA LEU A 312 -6.89 18.99 -5.95
C LEU A 312 -5.48 18.76 -5.38
N SER A 313 -5.05 17.49 -5.33
CA SER A 313 -3.71 17.13 -4.87
C SER A 313 -2.61 17.78 -5.71
N GLY A 314 -2.78 17.82 -7.03
CA GLY A 314 -1.83 18.47 -7.94
C GLY A 314 -1.77 20.00 -7.75
N LEU A 315 -2.90 20.65 -7.51
CA LEU A 315 -2.97 22.08 -7.20
C LEU A 315 -2.24 22.39 -5.88
N MET A 316 -2.53 21.62 -4.82
CA MET A 316 -1.90 21.79 -3.52
C MET A 316 -0.39 21.51 -3.56
N LEU A 317 0.03 20.44 -4.24
CA LEU A 317 1.44 20.12 -4.42
C LEU A 317 2.20 21.26 -5.11
N ARG A 318 1.65 21.80 -6.19
CA ARG A 318 2.27 22.92 -6.91
C ARG A 318 2.29 24.20 -6.10
N PHE A 319 1.22 24.47 -5.36
CA PHE A 319 1.15 25.65 -4.48
C PHE A 319 2.24 25.58 -3.40
N PHE A 320 2.32 24.47 -2.65
CA PHE A 320 3.33 24.34 -1.61
C PHE A 320 4.75 24.30 -2.17
N ALA A 321 4.97 23.71 -3.35
CA ALA A 321 6.27 23.72 -3.99
C ALA A 321 6.72 25.13 -4.36
N ARG A 322 5.76 26.02 -4.65
CA ARG A 322 6.03 27.42 -5.02
C ARG A 322 6.20 28.31 -3.79
N GLU A 323 5.34 28.18 -2.78
CA GLU A 323 5.29 29.10 -1.63
C GLU A 323 6.20 28.66 -0.47
N VAL A 324 6.45 27.35 -0.34
CA VAL A 324 7.26 26.77 0.74
C VAL A 324 8.43 25.99 0.14
N ASN A 325 8.21 24.73 -0.21
CA ASN A 325 9.09 23.85 -0.98
C ASN A 325 8.32 22.59 -1.42
N ALA A 326 8.87 21.86 -2.39
CA ALA A 326 8.19 20.66 -2.91
C ALA A 326 8.12 19.50 -1.91
N ARG A 327 9.07 19.42 -0.97
CA ARG A 327 9.08 18.41 0.10
C ARG A 327 7.88 18.59 1.04
N ALA A 328 7.58 19.83 1.46
CA ALA A 328 6.39 20.14 2.24
C ALA A 328 5.09 19.76 1.52
N GLY A 329 5.03 20.02 0.20
CA GLY A 329 3.89 19.61 -0.63
C GLY A 329 3.67 18.09 -0.64
N VAL A 330 4.71 17.29 -0.73
CA VAL A 330 4.61 15.82 -0.66
C VAL A 330 4.17 15.35 0.74
N PHE A 331 4.70 15.93 1.81
CA PHE A 331 4.24 15.61 3.18
C PHE A 331 2.76 15.96 3.38
N LEU A 332 2.30 17.09 2.84
CA LEU A 332 0.87 17.43 2.86
C LEU A 332 0.04 16.35 2.14
N LEU A 333 0.46 15.87 0.95
CA LEU A 333 -0.23 14.79 0.24
C LEU A 333 -0.32 13.50 1.07
N LEU A 334 0.75 13.14 1.78
CA LEU A 334 0.74 11.98 2.67
C LEU A 334 -0.24 12.17 3.84
N ILE A 335 -0.26 13.34 4.47
CA ILE A 335 -1.20 13.67 5.54
C ILE A 335 -2.64 13.62 5.03
N MET A 336 -2.92 14.24 3.89
CA MET A 336 -4.25 14.21 3.26
C MET A 336 -4.70 12.77 2.97
N THR A 337 -3.82 11.95 2.44
CA THR A 337 -4.12 10.53 2.11
C THR A 337 -4.34 9.69 3.37
N ALA A 338 -3.62 9.98 4.46
CA ALA A 338 -3.76 9.29 5.74
C ALA A 338 -4.97 9.77 6.55
N THR A 339 -5.57 10.91 6.21
CA THR A 339 -6.76 11.45 6.92
C THR A 339 -8.01 10.69 6.47
N PRO A 340 -8.72 9.96 7.37
CA PRO A 340 -9.81 9.07 6.99
C PRO A 340 -10.95 9.78 6.21
N MET A 341 -11.33 10.99 6.62
CA MET A 341 -12.38 11.77 5.96
C MET A 341 -12.00 12.14 4.52
N ILE A 342 -10.75 12.58 4.29
CA ILE A 342 -10.27 12.92 2.94
C ILE A 342 -10.11 11.65 2.10
N ALA A 343 -9.63 10.57 2.70
CA ALA A 343 -9.51 9.28 2.01
C ALA A 343 -10.87 8.76 1.55
N ALA A 344 -11.91 8.81 2.40
CA ALA A 344 -13.28 8.44 2.03
C ALA A 344 -13.84 9.36 0.94
N GLY A 345 -13.74 10.69 1.09
CA GLY A 345 -14.17 11.67 0.09
C GLY A 345 -13.45 11.56 -1.25
N SER A 346 -12.30 10.89 -1.29
CA SER A 346 -11.56 10.65 -2.53
C SER A 346 -12.13 9.52 -3.42
N VAL A 347 -13.08 8.75 -2.92
CA VAL A 347 -13.73 7.63 -3.63
C VAL A 347 -15.25 7.78 -3.70
N LEU A 348 -15.85 8.65 -2.89
CA LEU A 348 -17.28 8.94 -2.89
C LEU A 348 -17.59 10.14 -3.79
N MET A 349 -18.60 10.03 -4.64
CA MET A 349 -19.01 11.12 -5.54
C MET A 349 -20.24 11.84 -5.00
N THR A 350 -20.01 12.68 -4.01
CA THR A 350 -20.97 13.64 -3.46
C THR A 350 -20.68 15.05 -3.98
N VAL A 351 -21.38 16.07 -3.48
CA VAL A 351 -21.08 17.47 -3.81
C VAL A 351 -19.75 17.97 -3.23
N ASP A 352 -19.25 17.30 -2.18
CA ASP A 352 -18.09 17.77 -1.41
C ASP A 352 -16.78 17.79 -2.22
N PRO A 353 -16.41 16.75 -3.00
CA PRO A 353 -15.20 16.80 -3.82
C PRO A 353 -15.17 17.99 -4.78
N LEU A 354 -16.30 18.31 -5.42
CA LEU A 354 -16.42 19.47 -6.31
C LEU A 354 -16.31 20.78 -5.53
N SER A 355 -17.02 20.90 -4.42
CA SER A 355 -17.01 22.07 -3.57
C SER A 355 -15.60 22.37 -3.05
N VAL A 356 -14.89 21.36 -2.52
CA VAL A 356 -13.52 21.50 -2.03
C VAL A 356 -12.57 21.91 -3.15
N LEU A 357 -12.71 21.34 -4.36
CA LEU A 357 -11.89 21.71 -5.51
C LEU A 357 -12.07 23.18 -5.87
N PHE A 358 -13.32 23.66 -6.02
CA PHE A 358 -13.58 25.05 -6.39
C PHE A 358 -13.20 26.03 -5.30
N TRP A 359 -13.50 25.74 -4.03
CA TRP A 359 -13.06 26.54 -2.90
C TRP A 359 -11.54 26.67 -2.84
N THR A 360 -10.83 25.55 -3.01
CA THR A 360 -9.36 25.58 -3.05
C THR A 360 -8.86 26.40 -4.23
N ALA A 361 -9.43 26.23 -5.42
CA ALA A 361 -9.04 27.00 -6.58
C ALA A 361 -9.26 28.52 -6.36
N ALA A 362 -10.41 28.91 -5.81
CA ALA A 362 -10.71 30.30 -5.46
C ALA A 362 -9.73 30.85 -4.41
N MET A 363 -9.42 30.09 -3.35
CA MET A 363 -8.44 30.50 -2.34
C MET A 363 -7.04 30.69 -2.95
N LEU A 364 -6.61 29.80 -3.85
CA LEU A 364 -5.31 29.92 -4.53
C LEU A 364 -5.27 31.11 -5.50
N ALA A 365 -6.39 31.41 -6.17
CA ALA A 365 -6.53 32.61 -6.99
C ALA A 365 -6.47 33.89 -6.12
N GLY A 366 -7.21 33.89 -5.00
CA GLY A 366 -7.17 34.99 -4.03
C GLY A 366 -5.77 35.22 -3.44
N TRP A 367 -5.07 34.15 -3.11
CA TRP A 367 -3.66 34.24 -2.66
C TRP A 367 -2.78 34.99 -3.68
N ARG A 368 -2.92 34.67 -4.97
CA ARG A 368 -2.20 35.39 -6.04
C ARG A 368 -2.65 36.84 -6.19
N ALA A 369 -3.95 37.07 -6.14
CA ALA A 369 -4.53 38.42 -6.34
C ALA A 369 -4.09 39.41 -5.25
N VAL A 370 -3.89 38.95 -4.01
CA VAL A 370 -3.43 39.76 -2.87
C VAL A 370 -1.90 39.93 -2.88
N GLY A 371 -1.15 39.08 -3.59
CA GLY A 371 0.30 39.15 -3.69
C GLY A 371 0.79 40.41 -4.42
N GLU A 372 2.04 40.82 -4.21
CA GLU A 372 2.66 42.00 -4.82
C GLU A 372 2.64 42.02 -6.37
N THR A 373 2.53 40.85 -6.99
CA THR A 373 2.44 40.67 -8.45
C THR A 373 1.01 40.47 -8.93
N GLY A 374 0.02 40.62 -8.03
CA GLY A 374 -1.39 40.42 -8.32
C GLY A 374 -1.93 41.39 -9.38
N THR A 375 -2.74 40.87 -10.29
CA THR A 375 -3.38 41.62 -11.38
C THR A 375 -4.90 41.60 -11.23
N SER A 376 -5.58 42.54 -11.92
CA SER A 376 -7.04 42.52 -11.99
C SER A 376 -7.62 41.22 -12.56
N ARG A 377 -6.85 40.49 -13.37
CA ARG A 377 -7.25 39.18 -13.88
C ARG A 377 -7.28 38.12 -12.78
N ASP A 378 -6.37 38.18 -11.80
CA ASP A 378 -6.35 37.23 -10.69
C ASP A 378 -7.61 37.37 -9.83
N TRP A 379 -8.11 38.62 -9.65
CA TRP A 379 -9.38 38.86 -8.96
C TRP A 379 -10.59 38.31 -9.72
N ALA A 380 -10.56 38.30 -11.06
CA ALA A 380 -11.62 37.68 -11.86
C ALA A 380 -11.72 36.17 -11.73
N TRP A 381 -10.65 35.52 -11.25
CA TRP A 381 -10.66 34.07 -10.97
C TRP A 381 -11.11 33.72 -9.55
N VAL A 382 -11.27 34.71 -8.67
CA VAL A 382 -11.75 34.49 -7.28
C VAL A 382 -13.29 34.40 -7.25
N GLY A 383 -13.97 35.12 -8.11
CA GLY A 383 -15.44 35.18 -8.24
C GLY A 383 -15.93 34.49 -9.47
#